data_5b443b2e33c3d2b88fdb113c252a044b
#
_entry.id   5b443b2e33c3d2b88fdb113c252a044b
#
_cell.length_a   1.000
_cell.length_b   1.000
_cell.length_c   1.000
_cell.angle_alpha   90.00
_cell.angle_beta   90.00
_cell.angle_gamma   90.00
#
_symmetry.space_group_name_H-M   'P 1'
#
loop_
_entity.id
_entity.type
_entity.pdbx_description
1 polymer ?
#
loop_
_entity_poly.entity_id
_entity_poly.type
_entity_poly.pdbx_seq_one_letter_code
_entity_poly.pdbx_strand_id
1 'polypeptide(L)'
;MTIEQVQLSAAEWKRFWAYYNDEPHQQEAIEMLRQYINEVDPTLLCNGASWIDKYRQKQETESKLTPDKPFSFRVTEHITYGELCNGQEARRFTQQHQCDTASRLCQFAEKARAHFGGKPIIITSGHRPEPINSQVGGAPGSEHTFSVPDKGAIDFLLNGISTYRLQEWCDDNWPYSVGYGAPKGFVHLGLRPDNLHRRWTY
;
A
#
# COMPACT_ATOMS: atom_id res chain seq x y z
N MET A 1 -12.39 30.97 -15.36
CA MET A 1 -10.98 31.43 -15.40
C MET A 1 -10.27 30.58 -16.43
N THR A 2 -9.54 31.17 -17.38
CA THR A 2 -8.73 30.40 -18.33
C THR A 2 -7.35 30.15 -17.75
N ILE A 3 -6.61 29.15 -18.27
CA ILE A 3 -5.23 28.85 -17.84
C ILE A 3 -4.35 30.13 -17.92
N GLU A 4 -4.59 30.99 -18.88
CA GLU A 4 -3.88 32.28 -19.09
C GLU A 4 -4.14 33.30 -17.97
N GLN A 5 -5.18 33.13 -17.16
CA GLN A 5 -5.52 34.01 -16.05
C GLN A 5 -4.94 33.58 -14.70
N VAL A 6 -4.24 32.44 -14.68
CA VAL A 6 -3.58 31.93 -13.46
C VAL A 6 -2.21 32.59 -13.33
N GLN A 7 -2.04 33.41 -12.30
CA GLN A 7 -0.75 34.03 -11.99
C GLN A 7 0.13 33.05 -11.21
N LEU A 8 0.90 32.26 -11.91
CA LEU A 8 1.94 31.42 -11.33
C LEU A 8 3.28 32.15 -11.36
N SER A 9 4.15 31.92 -10.37
CA SER A 9 5.53 32.37 -10.45
C SER A 9 6.25 31.70 -11.62
N ALA A 10 7.33 32.28 -12.10
CA ALA A 10 8.14 31.69 -13.18
C ALA A 10 8.68 30.29 -12.80
N ALA A 11 8.98 30.07 -11.52
CA ALA A 11 9.45 28.78 -11.03
C ALA A 11 8.34 27.71 -11.05
N GLU A 12 7.12 28.09 -10.69
CA GLU A 12 5.93 27.21 -10.72
C GLU A 12 5.54 26.87 -12.16
N TRP A 13 5.54 27.84 -13.08
CA TRP A 13 5.34 27.56 -14.50
C TRP A 13 6.39 26.61 -15.05
N LYS A 14 7.67 26.78 -14.69
CA LYS A 14 8.75 25.89 -15.13
C LYS A 14 8.52 24.46 -14.63
N ARG A 15 8.09 24.26 -13.37
CA ARG A 15 7.77 22.96 -12.80
C ARG A 15 6.55 22.33 -13.47
N PHE A 16 5.47 23.12 -13.67
CA PHE A 16 4.28 22.67 -14.37
C PHE A 16 4.61 22.16 -15.77
N TRP A 17 5.36 22.93 -16.56
CA TRP A 17 5.72 22.52 -17.92
C TRP A 17 6.67 21.33 -17.97
N ALA A 18 7.59 21.20 -17.00
CA ALA A 18 8.44 20.03 -16.90
C ALA A 18 7.61 18.77 -16.65
N TYR A 19 6.58 18.88 -15.80
CA TYR A 19 5.69 17.77 -15.47
C TYR A 19 4.68 17.49 -16.59
N TYR A 20 4.13 18.52 -17.20
CA TYR A 20 3.21 18.40 -18.33
C TYR A 20 3.85 17.76 -19.57
N ASN A 21 5.13 18.05 -19.83
CA ASN A 21 5.84 17.48 -20.97
C ASN A 21 6.31 16.04 -20.75
N ASP A 22 6.15 15.50 -19.56
CA ASP A 22 6.31 14.08 -19.28
C ASP A 22 5.01 13.36 -19.68
N GLU A 23 5.00 12.71 -20.83
CA GLU A 23 3.80 12.10 -21.43
C GLU A 23 2.95 11.25 -20.45
N PRO A 24 3.52 10.43 -19.56
CA PRO A 24 2.73 9.68 -18.59
C PRO A 24 1.95 10.54 -17.61
N HIS A 25 2.37 11.79 -17.40
CA HIS A 25 1.83 12.69 -16.37
C HIS A 25 0.98 13.84 -16.91
N GLN A 26 0.81 13.95 -18.22
CA GLN A 26 0.07 15.07 -18.83
C GLN A 26 -1.34 15.24 -18.27
N GLN A 27 -2.09 14.13 -18.14
CA GLN A 27 -3.46 14.17 -17.65
C GLN A 27 -3.52 14.60 -16.18
N GLU A 28 -2.60 14.11 -15.39
CA GLU A 28 -2.48 14.48 -13.97
C GLU A 28 -2.10 15.97 -13.81
N ALA A 29 -1.20 16.48 -14.64
CA ALA A 29 -0.83 17.89 -14.64
C ALA A 29 -2.02 18.80 -14.98
N ILE A 30 -2.85 18.42 -15.95
CA ILE A 30 -4.07 19.16 -16.31
C ILE A 30 -5.06 19.17 -15.15
N GLU A 31 -5.26 18.01 -14.48
CA GLU A 31 -6.19 17.92 -13.36
C GLU A 31 -5.70 18.72 -12.16
N MET A 32 -4.41 18.69 -11.85
CA MET A 32 -3.79 19.54 -10.83
C MET A 32 -4.05 21.02 -11.11
N LEU A 33 -3.89 21.44 -12.35
CA LEU A 33 -4.13 22.85 -12.72
C LEU A 33 -5.60 23.24 -12.60
N ARG A 34 -6.52 22.36 -12.97
CA ARG A 34 -7.98 22.59 -12.81
C ARG A 34 -8.37 22.73 -11.35
N GLN A 35 -7.89 21.84 -10.48
CA GLN A 35 -8.14 21.95 -9.04
C GLN A 35 -7.55 23.24 -8.47
N TYR A 36 -6.33 23.57 -8.84
CA TYR A 36 -5.70 24.81 -8.44
C TYR A 36 -6.53 26.04 -8.83
N ILE A 37 -7.02 26.12 -10.06
CA ILE A 37 -7.88 27.21 -10.53
C ILE A 37 -9.17 27.32 -9.70
N ASN A 38 -9.70 26.21 -9.24
CA ASN A 38 -10.95 26.17 -8.47
C ASN A 38 -10.79 26.46 -6.97
N GLU A 39 -9.62 26.18 -6.39
CA GLU A 39 -9.39 26.23 -4.94
C GLU A 39 -8.53 27.42 -4.48
N VAL A 40 -8.01 28.24 -5.39
CA VAL A 40 -7.00 29.24 -5.01
C VAL A 40 -7.60 30.47 -4.35
N ASP A 41 -7.18 30.69 -3.11
CA ASP A 41 -7.07 32.01 -2.54
C ASP A 41 -5.83 32.72 -3.15
N PRO A 42 -6.03 33.86 -3.88
CA PRO A 42 -4.93 34.60 -4.51
C PRO A 42 -3.82 35.03 -3.54
N THR A 43 -4.10 35.05 -2.24
CA THR A 43 -3.13 35.41 -1.19
C THR A 43 -2.09 34.31 -0.94
N LEU A 44 -2.36 33.06 -1.33
CA LEU A 44 -1.43 31.92 -1.18
C LEU A 44 -0.32 31.89 -2.25
N LEU A 45 -0.50 32.62 -3.36
CA LEU A 45 0.50 32.73 -4.43
C LEU A 45 1.79 33.43 -3.97
N CYS A 46 1.69 34.27 -2.93
CA CYS A 46 2.82 35.06 -2.45
C CYS A 46 3.81 34.32 -1.55
N ASN A 47 3.52 33.12 -1.08
CA ASN A 47 4.31 32.41 -0.05
C ASN A 47 5.25 31.32 -0.56
N GLY A 48 5.58 31.26 -1.84
CA GLY A 48 6.69 30.45 -2.39
C GLY A 48 6.56 28.93 -2.32
N ALA A 49 5.51 28.38 -1.71
CA ALA A 49 5.29 26.95 -1.70
C ALA A 49 4.58 26.53 -2.99
N SER A 50 5.25 25.70 -3.79
CA SER A 50 4.71 25.19 -5.04
C SER A 50 3.38 24.49 -4.79
N TRP A 51 2.31 24.91 -5.45
CA TRP A 51 1.01 24.27 -5.41
C TRP A 51 1.07 22.83 -5.92
N ILE A 52 1.99 22.51 -6.83
CA ILE A 52 2.28 21.15 -7.29
C ILE A 52 2.74 20.28 -6.12
N ASP A 53 3.66 20.77 -5.30
CA ASP A 53 4.16 20.01 -4.15
C ASP A 53 3.05 19.80 -3.11
N LYS A 54 2.20 20.81 -2.89
CA LYS A 54 1.02 20.68 -2.00
C LYS A 54 0.00 19.69 -2.54
N TYR A 55 -0.28 19.73 -3.85
CA TYR A 55 -1.19 18.76 -4.47
C TYR A 55 -0.65 17.35 -4.36
N ARG A 56 0.63 17.12 -4.66
CA ARG A 56 1.27 15.83 -4.50
C ARG A 56 1.22 15.33 -3.07
N GLN A 57 1.54 16.17 -2.09
CA GLN A 57 1.44 15.82 -0.68
C GLN A 57 0.00 15.45 -0.29
N LYS A 58 -1.00 16.19 -0.80
CA LYS A 58 -2.40 15.87 -0.58
C LYS A 58 -2.77 14.50 -1.18
N GLN A 59 -2.38 14.25 -2.44
CA GLN A 59 -2.61 12.96 -3.11
C GLN A 59 -1.90 11.80 -2.40
N GLU A 60 -0.64 11.99 -2.03
CA GLU A 60 0.12 11.01 -1.25
C GLU A 60 -0.56 10.69 0.09
N THR A 61 -1.06 11.72 0.78
CA THR A 61 -1.78 11.55 2.04
C THR A 61 -3.14 10.86 1.83
N GLU A 62 -3.88 11.24 0.79
CA GLU A 62 -5.17 10.64 0.46
C GLU A 62 -5.05 9.18 0.00
N SER A 63 -3.99 8.86 -0.75
CA SER A 63 -3.69 7.51 -1.24
C SER A 63 -3.02 6.62 -0.21
N LYS A 64 -2.51 7.18 0.88
CA LYS A 64 -1.83 6.42 1.93
C LYS A 64 -2.84 5.72 2.83
N LEU A 65 -2.59 4.44 3.12
CA LEU A 65 -3.34 3.73 4.14
C LEU A 65 -3.06 4.33 5.52
N THR A 66 -4.13 4.67 6.24
CA THR A 66 -4.09 5.09 7.66
C THR A 66 -5.10 4.27 8.46
N PRO A 67 -4.95 4.20 9.80
CA PRO A 67 -5.83 3.37 10.64
C PRO A 67 -7.32 3.72 10.55
N ASP A 68 -7.66 4.96 10.25
CA ASP A 68 -9.03 5.49 10.17
C ASP A 68 -9.70 5.30 8.81
N LYS A 69 -8.95 4.86 7.78
CA LYS A 69 -9.53 4.62 6.46
C LYS A 69 -10.67 3.58 6.52
N PRO A 70 -11.70 3.71 5.69
CA PRO A 70 -12.77 2.72 5.60
C PRO A 70 -12.24 1.37 5.09
N PHE A 71 -12.87 0.27 5.43
CA PHE A 71 -12.47 -1.06 4.95
C PHE A 71 -12.52 -1.22 3.43
N SER A 72 -13.32 -0.39 2.75
CA SER A 72 -13.33 -0.31 1.29
C SER A 72 -12.13 0.40 0.67
N PHE A 73 -11.27 1.04 1.49
CA PHE A 73 -10.07 1.71 1.02
C PHE A 73 -9.14 0.71 0.31
N ARG A 74 -8.71 1.05 -0.89
CA ARG A 74 -7.76 0.25 -1.67
C ARG A 74 -6.35 0.55 -1.22
N VAL A 75 -5.73 -0.44 -0.57
CA VAL A 75 -4.31 -0.40 -0.16
C VAL A 75 -3.40 -0.50 -1.38
N THR A 76 -3.83 -1.32 -2.34
CA THR A 76 -3.28 -1.44 -3.69
C THR A 76 -4.44 -1.56 -4.69
N GLU A 77 -4.15 -1.68 -5.97
CA GLU A 77 -5.20 -1.80 -7.00
C GLU A 77 -6.19 -2.94 -6.72
N HIS A 78 -5.73 -4.06 -6.14
CA HIS A 78 -6.54 -5.28 -5.99
C HIS A 78 -6.69 -5.76 -4.55
N ILE A 79 -6.17 -5.04 -3.56
CA ILE A 79 -6.26 -5.41 -2.14
C ILE A 79 -6.87 -4.25 -1.36
N THR A 80 -7.91 -4.54 -0.59
CA THR A 80 -8.58 -3.58 0.30
C THR A 80 -8.07 -3.67 1.73
N TYR A 81 -8.27 -2.61 2.51
CA TYR A 81 -7.97 -2.60 3.94
C TYR A 81 -8.82 -3.65 4.70
N GLY A 82 -10.07 -3.84 4.28
CA GLY A 82 -10.96 -4.83 4.88
C GLY A 82 -10.44 -6.26 4.78
N GLU A 83 -9.80 -6.62 3.66
CA GLU A 83 -9.19 -7.95 3.51
C GLU A 83 -8.07 -8.18 4.51
N LEU A 84 -7.23 -7.16 4.78
CA LEU A 84 -6.16 -7.24 5.77
C LEU A 84 -6.69 -7.40 7.21
N CYS A 85 -7.89 -6.91 7.48
CA CYS A 85 -8.56 -6.99 8.77
C CYS A 85 -9.62 -8.11 8.84
N ASN A 86 -9.75 -8.91 7.79
CA ASN A 86 -10.81 -9.93 7.67
C ASN A 86 -12.22 -9.35 7.91
N GLY A 87 -12.45 -8.09 7.52
CA GLY A 87 -13.71 -7.37 7.71
C GLY A 87 -14.08 -7.06 9.17
N GLN A 88 -13.17 -7.24 10.14
CA GLN A 88 -13.44 -7.15 11.57
C GLN A 88 -12.84 -5.88 12.17
N GLU A 89 -13.65 -5.05 12.83
CA GLU A 89 -13.18 -3.84 13.52
C GLU A 89 -12.14 -4.15 14.61
N ALA A 90 -12.26 -5.28 15.29
CA ALA A 90 -11.30 -5.73 16.30
C ALA A 90 -9.90 -6.04 15.72
N ARG A 91 -9.79 -6.14 14.41
CA ARG A 91 -8.52 -6.34 13.68
C ARG A 91 -8.03 -5.08 13.00
N ARG A 92 -8.68 -3.95 13.16
CA ARG A 92 -8.25 -2.68 12.59
C ARG A 92 -6.84 -2.31 13.08
N PHE A 93 -6.03 -1.76 12.21
CA PHE A 93 -4.76 -1.16 12.62
C PHE A 93 -5.01 0.01 13.55
N THR A 94 -4.11 0.21 14.50
CA THR A 94 -4.18 1.31 15.48
C THR A 94 -3.01 2.28 15.36
N GLN A 95 -1.98 1.90 14.61
CA GLN A 95 -0.75 2.68 14.45
C GLN A 95 -0.32 2.74 12.98
N GLN A 96 0.27 3.86 12.59
CA GLN A 96 0.68 4.09 11.20
C GLN A 96 1.71 3.09 10.69
N HIS A 97 2.66 2.66 11.53
CA HIS A 97 3.66 1.67 11.12
C HIS A 97 3.05 0.33 10.67
N GLN A 98 1.90 -0.05 11.23
CA GLN A 98 1.16 -1.25 10.81
C GLN A 98 0.65 -1.10 9.37
N CYS A 99 0.10 0.08 9.07
CA CYS A 99 -0.36 0.43 7.72
C CYS A 99 0.79 0.45 6.72
N ASP A 100 1.93 1.04 7.08
CA ASP A 100 3.10 1.13 6.22
C ASP A 100 3.69 -0.25 5.91
N THR A 101 3.79 -1.11 6.93
CA THR A 101 4.23 -2.51 6.78
C THR A 101 3.27 -3.31 5.91
N ALA A 102 1.95 -3.18 6.15
CA ALA A 102 0.93 -3.87 5.36
C ALA A 102 0.96 -3.44 3.88
N SER A 103 1.14 -2.15 3.61
CA SER A 103 1.25 -1.63 2.25
C SER A 103 2.44 -2.25 1.49
N ARG A 104 3.59 -2.41 2.14
CA ARG A 104 4.77 -3.09 1.54
C ARG A 104 4.48 -4.54 1.17
N LEU A 105 3.79 -5.29 2.05
CA LEU A 105 3.39 -6.68 1.80
C LEU A 105 2.41 -6.76 0.63
N CYS A 106 1.41 -5.89 0.60
CA CYS A 106 0.42 -5.83 -0.49
C CYS A 106 1.08 -5.50 -1.84
N GLN A 107 2.02 -4.57 -1.88
CA GLN A 107 2.78 -4.24 -3.11
C GLN A 107 3.54 -5.44 -3.65
N PHE A 108 4.07 -6.30 -2.77
CA PHE A 108 4.73 -7.53 -3.24
C PHE A 108 3.71 -8.57 -3.73
N ALA A 109 2.56 -8.71 -3.09
CA ALA A 109 1.48 -9.58 -3.56
C ALA A 109 0.98 -9.16 -4.97
N GLU A 110 0.95 -7.85 -5.27
CA GLU A 110 0.66 -7.34 -6.62
C GLU A 110 1.74 -7.75 -7.64
N LYS A 111 3.01 -7.76 -7.25
CA LYS A 111 4.09 -8.26 -8.15
C LYS A 111 3.90 -9.74 -8.46
N ALA A 112 3.54 -10.54 -7.44
CA ALA A 112 3.19 -11.95 -7.65
C ALA A 112 2.00 -12.08 -8.60
N ARG A 113 0.94 -11.30 -8.39
CA ARG A 113 -0.23 -11.26 -9.27
C ARG A 113 0.14 -10.95 -10.72
N ALA A 114 0.96 -9.92 -10.94
CA ALA A 114 1.42 -9.53 -12.27
C ALA A 114 2.21 -10.65 -12.95
N HIS A 115 3.14 -11.28 -12.21
CA HIS A 115 3.95 -12.40 -12.71
C HIS A 115 3.08 -13.58 -13.18
N PHE A 116 2.01 -13.89 -12.45
CA PHE A 116 1.11 -15.00 -12.77
C PHE A 116 -0.07 -14.60 -13.70
N GLY A 117 0.07 -13.54 -14.49
CA GLY A 117 -0.89 -13.14 -15.53
C GLY A 117 -2.18 -12.52 -14.97
N GLY A 118 -2.10 -11.75 -13.89
CA GLY A 118 -3.20 -10.93 -13.38
C GLY A 118 -4.28 -11.71 -12.63
N LYS A 119 -3.96 -12.86 -12.05
CA LYS A 119 -4.95 -13.68 -11.31
C LYS A 119 -5.37 -13.00 -10.00
N PRO A 120 -6.65 -13.13 -9.59
CA PRO A 120 -7.14 -12.51 -8.37
C PRO A 120 -6.32 -12.91 -7.14
N ILE A 121 -5.95 -11.92 -6.32
CA ILE A 121 -5.33 -12.13 -5.01
C ILE A 121 -6.45 -12.46 -4.02
N ILE A 122 -6.22 -13.42 -3.14
CA ILE A 122 -7.10 -13.75 -2.02
C ILE A 122 -6.25 -13.68 -0.75
N ILE A 123 -6.51 -12.70 0.10
CA ILE A 123 -5.90 -12.61 1.43
C ILE A 123 -6.66 -13.55 2.37
N THR A 124 -5.99 -14.56 2.88
CA THR A 124 -6.58 -15.53 3.80
C THR A 124 -6.36 -15.16 5.26
N SER A 125 -5.31 -14.39 5.55
CA SER A 125 -5.05 -13.82 6.87
C SER A 125 -4.17 -12.57 6.75
N GLY A 126 -4.51 -11.53 7.51
CA GLY A 126 -3.70 -10.31 7.67
C GLY A 126 -3.46 -10.02 9.15
N HIS A 127 -3.90 -8.85 9.63
CA HIS A 127 -3.69 -8.41 11.00
C HIS A 127 -4.45 -9.26 12.02
N ARG A 128 -3.73 -9.71 13.03
CA ARG A 128 -4.24 -10.41 14.21
C ARG A 128 -3.63 -9.80 15.47
N PRO A 129 -4.24 -8.76 16.07
CA PRO A 129 -3.76 -8.24 17.36
C PRO A 129 -3.74 -9.36 18.42
N GLU A 130 -2.87 -9.23 19.44
CA GLU A 130 -2.57 -10.31 20.38
C GLU A 130 -3.78 -11.05 20.97
N PRO A 131 -4.87 -10.39 21.39
CA PRO A 131 -6.03 -11.16 21.89
C PRO A 131 -6.59 -12.12 20.85
N ILE A 132 -6.64 -11.70 19.57
CA ILE A 132 -7.14 -12.55 18.47
C ILE A 132 -6.11 -13.60 18.09
N ASN A 133 -4.81 -13.22 18.04
CA ASN A 133 -3.73 -14.17 17.74
C ASN A 133 -3.73 -15.36 18.72
N SER A 134 -3.87 -15.08 20.00
CA SER A 134 -3.96 -16.13 21.04
C SER A 134 -5.21 -17.00 20.89
N GLN A 135 -6.38 -16.40 20.60
CA GLN A 135 -7.65 -17.11 20.41
C GLN A 135 -7.61 -18.12 19.24
N VAL A 136 -6.90 -17.78 18.18
CA VAL A 136 -6.75 -18.68 17.00
C VAL A 136 -5.56 -19.62 17.10
N GLY A 137 -4.89 -19.70 18.26
CA GLY A 137 -3.73 -20.54 18.46
C GLY A 137 -2.48 -20.09 17.70
N GLY A 138 -2.38 -18.80 17.40
CA GLY A 138 -1.21 -18.23 16.75
C GLY A 138 0.02 -18.26 17.68
N ALA A 139 1.21 -18.44 17.10
CA ALA A 139 2.45 -18.45 17.85
C ALA A 139 2.67 -17.14 18.62
N PRO A 140 3.18 -17.19 19.86
CA PRO A 140 3.63 -15.99 20.55
C PRO A 140 4.64 -15.22 19.70
N GLY A 141 4.46 -13.91 19.58
CA GLY A 141 5.33 -13.08 18.74
C GLY A 141 5.16 -13.25 17.23
N SER A 142 4.03 -13.81 16.78
CA SER A 142 3.66 -13.91 15.37
C SER A 142 3.85 -12.60 14.61
N GLU A 143 4.26 -12.68 13.34
CA GLU A 143 4.37 -11.52 12.45
C GLU A 143 2.99 -10.88 12.19
N HIS A 144 1.92 -11.67 12.20
CA HIS A 144 0.55 -11.16 12.03
C HIS A 144 0.09 -10.18 13.12
N THR A 145 0.82 -10.05 14.22
CA THR A 145 0.48 -9.08 15.27
C THR A 145 0.82 -7.63 14.92
N PHE A 146 1.72 -7.41 13.96
CA PHE A 146 2.17 -6.06 13.59
C PHE A 146 2.59 -5.22 14.80
N SER A 147 3.16 -5.85 15.82
CA SER A 147 3.34 -5.28 17.16
C SER A 147 4.41 -4.21 17.26
N VAL A 148 5.32 -4.13 16.30
CA VAL A 148 6.40 -3.13 16.22
C VAL A 148 6.62 -2.71 14.77
N PRO A 149 7.27 -1.55 14.49
CA PRO A 149 7.66 -1.15 13.15
C PRO A 149 8.39 -2.26 12.39
N ASP A 150 8.14 -2.35 11.09
CA ASP A 150 8.69 -3.36 10.17
C ASP A 150 8.38 -4.82 10.55
N LYS A 151 7.41 -5.07 11.44
CA LYS A 151 6.88 -6.39 11.72
C LYS A 151 5.46 -6.51 11.20
N GLY A 152 5.21 -7.49 10.35
CA GLY A 152 3.87 -7.77 9.80
C GLY A 152 3.88 -8.97 8.89
N ALA A 153 2.68 -9.51 8.61
CA ALA A 153 2.51 -10.62 7.68
C ALA A 153 1.16 -10.64 7.01
N ILE A 154 1.13 -11.22 5.82
CA ILE A 154 -0.08 -11.66 5.13
C ILE A 154 0.05 -13.12 4.73
N ASP A 155 -1.05 -13.86 4.82
CA ASP A 155 -1.22 -15.15 4.18
C ASP A 155 -2.11 -14.95 2.95
N PHE A 156 -1.68 -15.42 1.79
CA PHE A 156 -2.43 -15.20 0.55
C PHE A 156 -2.28 -16.36 -0.43
N LEU A 157 -3.18 -16.37 -1.41
CA LEU A 157 -3.09 -17.21 -2.59
C LEU A 157 -3.50 -16.41 -3.84
N LEU A 158 -3.21 -16.96 -5.01
CA LEU A 158 -3.70 -16.45 -6.30
C LEU A 158 -4.71 -17.44 -6.85
N ASN A 159 -5.92 -16.97 -7.13
CA ASN A 159 -7.00 -17.83 -7.63
C ASN A 159 -6.61 -18.51 -8.96
N GLY A 160 -6.72 -19.83 -9.01
CA GLY A 160 -6.35 -20.62 -10.19
C GLY A 160 -4.84 -20.87 -10.37
N ILE A 161 -4.01 -20.45 -9.41
CA ILE A 161 -2.57 -20.78 -9.39
C ILE A 161 -2.29 -21.78 -8.27
N SER A 162 -1.49 -22.80 -8.58
CA SER A 162 -1.00 -23.72 -7.55
C SER A 162 -0.26 -22.96 -6.45
N THR A 163 -0.64 -23.19 -5.20
CA THR A 163 0.03 -22.57 -4.04
C THR A 163 1.50 -22.97 -3.93
N TYR A 164 1.88 -24.16 -4.42
CA TYR A 164 3.29 -24.58 -4.50
C TYR A 164 4.10 -23.71 -5.48
N ARG A 165 3.55 -23.42 -6.67
CA ARG A 165 4.20 -22.54 -7.64
C ARG A 165 4.30 -21.10 -7.14
N LEU A 166 3.25 -20.63 -6.46
CA LEU A 166 3.25 -19.32 -5.84
C LEU A 166 4.30 -19.23 -4.73
N GLN A 167 4.39 -20.27 -3.89
CA GLN A 167 5.37 -20.37 -2.81
C GLN A 167 6.81 -20.35 -3.33
N GLU A 168 7.12 -21.17 -4.36
CA GLU A 168 8.43 -21.20 -5.00
C GLU A 168 8.82 -19.80 -5.53
N TRP A 169 7.91 -19.13 -6.23
CA TRP A 169 8.17 -17.80 -6.72
C TRP A 169 8.36 -16.77 -5.58
N CYS A 170 7.57 -16.85 -4.52
CA CYS A 170 7.75 -15.99 -3.36
C CYS A 170 9.07 -16.25 -2.65
N ASP A 171 9.50 -17.50 -2.54
CA ASP A 171 10.77 -17.89 -1.95
C ASP A 171 11.97 -17.27 -2.69
N ASP A 172 11.92 -17.29 -4.02
CA ASP A 172 12.98 -16.75 -4.88
C ASP A 172 13.00 -15.21 -4.91
N ASN A 173 11.85 -14.55 -4.71
CA ASN A 173 11.71 -13.11 -4.97
C ASN A 173 11.48 -12.26 -3.70
N TRP A 174 11.15 -12.88 -2.55
CA TRP A 174 10.95 -12.19 -1.29
C TRP A 174 12.12 -12.42 -0.33
N PRO A 175 12.96 -11.38 -0.07
CA PRO A 175 14.21 -11.56 0.68
C PRO A 175 14.02 -11.69 2.19
N TYR A 176 12.79 -11.62 2.69
CA TYR A 176 12.47 -11.63 4.13
C TYR A 176 11.84 -12.97 4.53
N SER A 177 10.83 -12.96 5.39
CA SER A 177 10.18 -14.17 5.90
C SER A 177 9.21 -14.78 4.89
N VAL A 178 9.37 -16.07 4.59
CA VAL A 178 8.38 -16.91 3.86
C VAL A 178 8.05 -18.15 4.67
N GLY A 179 6.78 -18.33 4.97
CA GLY A 179 6.28 -19.57 5.57
C GLY A 179 5.68 -20.48 4.52
N TYR A 180 6.09 -21.73 4.51
CA TYR A 180 5.70 -22.74 3.52
C TYR A 180 4.33 -23.32 3.85
N GLY A 181 3.29 -22.55 3.57
CA GLY A 181 1.89 -22.89 3.79
C GLY A 181 1.19 -23.55 2.60
N ALA A 182 1.92 -23.86 1.50
CA ALA A 182 1.31 -24.43 0.29
C ALA A 182 0.49 -25.71 0.54
N PRO A 183 0.89 -26.66 1.42
CA PRO A 183 0.07 -27.82 1.77
C PRO A 183 -1.26 -27.45 2.44
N LYS A 184 -1.33 -26.26 3.05
CA LYS A 184 -2.54 -25.73 3.71
C LYS A 184 -3.31 -24.72 2.83
N GLY A 185 -2.85 -24.50 1.58
CA GLY A 185 -3.55 -23.69 0.59
C GLY A 185 -3.23 -22.19 0.63
N PHE A 186 -2.13 -21.76 1.25
CA PHE A 186 -1.70 -20.37 1.28
C PHE A 186 -0.17 -20.25 1.22
N VAL A 187 0.32 -19.01 1.01
CA VAL A 187 1.72 -18.65 1.20
C VAL A 187 1.78 -17.53 2.22
N HIS A 188 2.66 -17.67 3.21
CA HIS A 188 2.92 -16.62 4.19
C HIS A 188 4.06 -15.72 3.72
N LEU A 189 3.81 -14.43 3.68
CA LEU A 189 4.83 -13.39 3.53
C LEU A 189 4.92 -12.59 4.81
N GLY A 190 6.13 -12.47 5.34
CA GLY A 190 6.36 -11.72 6.56
C GLY A 190 7.53 -10.74 6.46
N LEU A 191 7.49 -9.78 7.35
CA LEU A 191 8.55 -8.81 7.64
C LEU A 191 8.87 -8.85 9.12
N ARG A 192 10.16 -8.63 9.46
CA ARG A 192 10.66 -8.44 10.82
C ARG A 192 11.69 -7.31 10.84
N PRO A 193 11.86 -6.62 11.99
CA PRO A 193 12.82 -5.52 12.11
C PRO A 193 14.27 -5.88 11.78
N ASP A 194 14.64 -7.15 11.97
CA ASP A 194 15.98 -7.67 11.67
C ASP A 194 16.22 -7.89 10.17
N ASN A 195 15.17 -7.84 9.34
CA ASN A 195 15.21 -8.06 7.90
C ASN A 195 15.91 -9.35 7.46
N LEU A 196 15.92 -10.38 8.32
CA LEU A 196 16.57 -11.64 8.02
C LEU A 196 15.73 -12.51 7.09
N HIS A 197 16.43 -13.22 6.21
CA HIS A 197 15.86 -14.27 5.37
C HIS A 197 15.46 -15.47 6.23
N ARG A 198 14.16 -15.68 6.40
CA ARG A 198 13.61 -16.78 7.23
C ARG A 198 12.70 -17.68 6.42
N ARG A 199 12.84 -18.96 6.65
CA ARG A 199 12.01 -20.01 6.03
C ARG A 199 11.58 -21.03 7.08
N TRP A 200 10.30 -21.42 7.03
CA TRP A 200 9.77 -22.49 7.89
C TRP A 200 8.57 -23.16 7.24
N THR A 201 8.23 -24.37 7.71
CA THR A 201 7.04 -25.13 7.32
C THR A 201 5.94 -24.99 8.38
N TYR A 202 4.70 -25.10 7.95
CA TYR A 202 3.53 -25.12 8.82
C TYR A 202 3.11 -26.53 9.20
#